data_774a754b04175698383bdb4d992bf956
#
_entry.id   774a754b04175698383bdb4d992bf956
#
_cell.length_a   1.000
_cell.length_b   1.000
_cell.length_c   1.000
_cell.angle_alpha   90.00
_cell.angle_beta   90.00
_cell.angle_gamma   90.00
#
_symmetry.space_group_name_H-M   'P 1'
#
loop_
_entity.id
_entity.type
_entity.pdbx_description
1 polymer ?
#
loop_
_entity_poly.entity_id
_entity_poly.type
_entity_poly.pdbx_seq_one_letter_code
_entity_poly.pdbx_strand_id
1 'polypeptide(L)'
;MDKLQAFEFVKQARALIQGVNAQLSQKSQKQCQSGFTRMQGASLTPEKIANTANGFYFYRAALVHHHASQVRSILNAADVAARSKMEGQWISQVAQLQEHIDTLKKYRPDPNGEHLARGLVGNWAVEAEKRQRAGGKISAHSKRVRLRGLPTDWRAQMFGGLGTKSKYQAPLAVLSATGARPAELELGVKVALATDGQLVFTIQGVKTHGGKYGQEVRILTVRPETRETQFLAAQVRAAGTPMTVSAKAGALSDRTRMLSAKVFPKLTKSVSAYVFRHQMAADLKASGMAPVDVSAALGHSVEETKRFYGAAQSARSDGGVSKVQASRPLKERTLEKVLELGKHHTMERTRDR
;
A
#
# COMPACT_ATOMS: atom_id res chain seq x y z
N MET A 1 -36.73 2.53 -25.68
CA MET A 1 -35.45 3.03 -26.25
C MET A 1 -35.45 2.65 -27.73
N ASP A 2 -35.22 3.61 -28.60
CA ASP A 2 -35.02 3.34 -30.01
C ASP A 2 -33.57 2.84 -30.30
N LYS A 3 -33.36 2.42 -31.54
CA LYS A 3 -32.07 1.84 -31.95
C LYS A 3 -30.91 2.85 -31.91
N LEU A 4 -31.18 4.13 -32.23
CA LEU A 4 -30.14 5.18 -32.21
C LEU A 4 -29.70 5.48 -30.75
N GLN A 5 -30.67 5.61 -29.86
CA GLN A 5 -30.44 5.78 -28.45
C GLN A 5 -29.62 4.58 -27.88
N ALA A 6 -29.95 3.36 -28.30
CA ALA A 6 -29.23 2.17 -27.85
C ALA A 6 -27.75 2.19 -28.30
N PHE A 7 -27.44 2.65 -29.52
CA PHE A 7 -26.07 2.81 -29.98
C PHE A 7 -25.27 3.84 -29.14
N GLU A 8 -25.87 4.97 -28.80
CA GLU A 8 -25.23 5.97 -27.95
C GLU A 8 -25.00 5.46 -26.55
N PHE A 9 -25.90 4.66 -25.98
CA PHE A 9 -25.70 3.98 -24.68
C PHE A 9 -24.51 3.02 -24.70
N VAL A 10 -24.39 2.20 -25.75
CA VAL A 10 -23.24 1.28 -25.91
C VAL A 10 -21.93 2.07 -25.98
N LYS A 11 -21.90 3.16 -26.76
CA LYS A 11 -20.73 4.03 -26.88
C LYS A 11 -20.34 4.65 -25.55
N GLN A 12 -21.29 5.19 -24.79
CA GLN A 12 -21.06 5.76 -23.47
C GLN A 12 -20.56 4.69 -22.48
N ALA A 13 -21.19 3.52 -22.45
CA ALA A 13 -20.80 2.42 -21.58
C ALA A 13 -19.36 1.97 -21.82
N ARG A 14 -18.98 1.79 -23.09
CA ARG A 14 -17.60 1.42 -23.47
C ARG A 14 -16.59 2.49 -23.04
N ALA A 15 -16.89 3.77 -23.24
CA ALA A 15 -16.03 4.88 -22.81
C ALA A 15 -15.87 4.93 -21.28
N LEU A 16 -16.95 4.68 -20.53
CA LEU A 16 -16.92 4.72 -19.08
C LEU A 16 -16.10 3.58 -18.44
N ILE A 17 -16.08 2.40 -19.06
CA ILE A 17 -15.28 1.27 -18.55
C ILE A 17 -13.83 1.27 -19.07
N GLN A 18 -13.51 2.13 -20.03
CA GLN A 18 -12.15 2.32 -20.50
C GLN A 18 -11.28 2.85 -19.35
N GLY A 19 -10.17 2.18 -19.06
CA GLY A 19 -9.29 2.52 -17.93
C GLY A 19 -9.72 1.97 -16.56
N VAL A 20 -10.93 1.40 -16.43
CA VAL A 20 -11.26 0.59 -15.25
C VAL A 20 -10.60 -0.78 -15.40
N ASN A 21 -9.65 -1.10 -14.51
CA ASN A 21 -8.88 -2.34 -14.60
C ASN A 21 -9.81 -3.57 -14.52
N ALA A 22 -9.86 -4.35 -15.61
CA ALA A 22 -10.62 -5.59 -15.67
C ALA A 22 -9.92 -6.74 -14.91
N GLN A 23 -8.59 -6.69 -14.85
CA GLN A 23 -7.76 -7.75 -14.26
C GLN A 23 -7.22 -7.32 -12.90
N LEU A 24 -8.04 -7.41 -11.88
CA LEU A 24 -7.58 -7.28 -10.50
C LEU A 24 -6.99 -8.62 -10.01
N SER A 25 -6.00 -8.55 -9.12
CA SER A 25 -5.56 -9.74 -8.38
C SER A 25 -6.74 -10.36 -7.62
N GLN A 26 -6.73 -11.67 -7.41
CA GLN A 26 -7.79 -12.37 -6.65
C GLN A 26 -8.05 -11.70 -5.28
N LYS A 27 -6.99 -11.26 -4.60
CA LYS A 27 -7.10 -10.53 -3.33
C LYS A 27 -7.88 -9.23 -3.49
N SER A 28 -7.58 -8.44 -4.51
CA SER A 28 -8.26 -7.17 -4.79
C SER A 28 -9.72 -7.40 -5.20
N GLN A 29 -9.99 -8.44 -6.01
CA GLN A 29 -11.36 -8.83 -6.36
C GLN A 29 -12.19 -9.17 -5.12
N LYS A 30 -11.67 -10.03 -4.22
CA LYS A 30 -12.33 -10.36 -2.95
C LYS A 30 -12.58 -9.14 -2.08
N GLN A 31 -11.63 -8.20 -2.04
CA GLN A 31 -11.78 -6.96 -1.29
C GLN A 31 -12.88 -6.06 -1.88
N CYS A 32 -12.90 -5.88 -3.20
CA CYS A 32 -13.96 -5.12 -3.88
C CYS A 32 -15.33 -5.77 -3.67
N GLN A 33 -15.44 -7.09 -3.82
CA GLN A 33 -16.67 -7.82 -3.56
C GLN A 33 -17.16 -7.63 -2.13
N SER A 34 -16.28 -7.81 -1.14
CA SER A 34 -16.61 -7.60 0.27
C SER A 34 -17.03 -6.16 0.57
N GLY A 35 -16.37 -5.17 -0.04
CA GLY A 35 -16.74 -3.76 0.10
C GLY A 35 -18.12 -3.46 -0.49
N PHE A 36 -18.42 -3.99 -1.67
CA PHE A 36 -19.70 -3.84 -2.33
C PHE A 36 -20.83 -4.51 -1.53
N THR A 37 -20.66 -5.77 -1.11
CA THR A 37 -21.66 -6.49 -0.29
C THR A 37 -21.96 -5.73 1.02
N ARG A 38 -20.93 -5.13 1.64
CA ARG A 38 -21.13 -4.32 2.87
C ARG A 38 -21.94 -3.06 2.61
N MET A 39 -21.72 -2.37 1.48
CA MET A 39 -22.53 -1.22 1.08
C MET A 39 -23.99 -1.60 0.83
N GLN A 40 -24.22 -2.70 0.09
CA GLN A 40 -25.57 -3.23 -0.16
C GLN A 40 -26.29 -3.60 1.13
N GLY A 41 -25.65 -4.39 2.02
CA GLY A 41 -26.26 -4.81 3.28
C GLY A 41 -26.59 -3.64 4.24
N ALA A 42 -25.87 -2.53 4.10
CA ALA A 42 -26.15 -1.32 4.87
C ALA A 42 -27.07 -0.33 4.13
N SER A 43 -27.39 -0.57 2.86
CA SER A 43 -28.11 0.38 1.97
C SER A 43 -27.45 1.76 1.93
N LEU A 44 -26.12 1.81 1.95
CA LEU A 44 -25.33 3.05 2.03
C LEU A 44 -24.44 3.24 0.80
N THR A 45 -24.28 4.50 0.42
CA THR A 45 -23.33 4.94 -0.62
C THR A 45 -21.91 5.09 -0.03
N PRO A 46 -20.85 5.12 -0.89
CA PRO A 46 -19.48 5.29 -0.42
C PRO A 46 -19.26 6.48 0.51
N GLU A 47 -19.89 7.62 0.22
CA GLU A 47 -19.80 8.85 1.00
C GLU A 47 -20.47 8.73 2.37
N LYS A 48 -21.50 7.88 2.50
CA LYS A 48 -22.23 7.67 3.77
C LYS A 48 -21.60 6.60 4.67
N ILE A 49 -21.05 5.52 4.07
CA ILE A 49 -20.46 4.41 4.81
C ILE A 49 -19.02 4.69 5.27
N ALA A 50 -18.31 5.58 4.58
CA ALA A 50 -16.90 5.84 4.84
C ALA A 50 -16.70 6.85 5.97
N ASN A 51 -15.92 6.45 6.98
CA ASN A 51 -15.48 7.32 8.09
C ASN A 51 -14.09 7.94 7.87
N THR A 52 -13.43 7.64 6.75
CA THR A 52 -12.11 8.15 6.40
C THR A 52 -11.99 8.31 4.89
N ALA A 53 -11.08 9.18 4.42
CA ALA A 53 -10.78 9.33 3.01
C ALA A 53 -10.39 7.99 2.34
N ASN A 54 -9.52 7.21 2.98
CA ASN A 54 -9.13 5.90 2.46
C ASN A 54 -10.31 4.93 2.39
N GLY A 55 -11.22 4.98 3.36
CA GLY A 55 -12.46 4.22 3.35
C GLY A 55 -13.35 4.61 2.18
N PHE A 56 -13.51 5.92 1.93
CA PHE A 56 -14.27 6.41 0.78
C PHE A 56 -13.69 5.91 -0.54
N TYR A 57 -12.38 6.06 -0.74
CA TYR A 57 -11.73 5.56 -1.97
C TYR A 57 -11.86 4.05 -2.13
N PHE A 58 -11.81 3.31 -1.03
CA PHE A 58 -12.00 1.85 -1.05
C PHE A 58 -13.42 1.48 -1.49
N TYR A 59 -14.46 2.05 -0.87
CA TYR A 59 -15.84 1.75 -1.21
C TYR A 59 -16.20 2.26 -2.60
N ARG A 60 -15.71 3.42 -3.01
CA ARG A 60 -15.86 3.94 -4.37
C ARG A 60 -15.25 2.98 -5.40
N ALA A 61 -14.04 2.50 -5.17
CA ALA A 61 -13.39 1.53 -6.06
C ALA A 61 -14.17 0.21 -6.14
N ALA A 62 -14.71 -0.27 -5.02
CA ALA A 62 -15.55 -1.47 -4.97
C ALA A 62 -16.82 -1.30 -5.80
N LEU A 63 -17.50 -0.16 -5.66
CA LEU A 63 -18.70 0.18 -6.42
C LEU A 63 -18.40 0.27 -7.93
N VAL A 64 -17.39 1.05 -8.31
CA VAL A 64 -16.98 1.21 -9.72
C VAL A 64 -16.59 -0.13 -10.34
N HIS A 65 -15.84 -0.97 -9.62
CA HIS A 65 -15.45 -2.28 -10.13
C HIS A 65 -16.66 -3.19 -10.35
N HIS A 66 -17.64 -3.20 -9.42
CA HIS A 66 -18.87 -3.97 -9.57
C HIS A 66 -19.64 -3.54 -10.81
N HIS A 67 -19.99 -2.24 -10.93
CA HIS A 67 -20.77 -1.73 -12.07
C HIS A 67 -20.04 -1.87 -13.40
N ALA A 68 -18.71 -1.67 -13.45
CA ALA A 68 -17.93 -1.91 -14.65
C ALA A 68 -17.92 -3.40 -15.08
N SER A 69 -17.96 -4.31 -14.12
CA SER A 69 -18.08 -5.77 -14.41
C SER A 69 -19.44 -6.09 -14.99
N GLN A 70 -20.53 -5.53 -14.45
CA GLN A 70 -21.88 -5.71 -14.99
C GLN A 70 -22.00 -5.13 -16.41
N VAL A 71 -21.47 -3.91 -16.63
CA VAL A 71 -21.43 -3.31 -17.97
C VAL A 71 -20.71 -4.22 -18.98
N ARG A 72 -19.56 -4.81 -18.62
CA ARG A 72 -18.86 -5.74 -19.51
C ARG A 72 -19.71 -6.96 -19.84
N SER A 73 -20.38 -7.54 -18.85
CA SER A 73 -21.28 -8.68 -19.03
C SER A 73 -22.43 -8.35 -19.98
N ILE A 74 -23.10 -7.22 -19.74
CA ILE A 74 -24.21 -6.76 -20.57
C ILE A 74 -23.76 -6.47 -22.00
N LEU A 75 -22.63 -5.77 -22.19
CA LEU A 75 -22.07 -5.50 -23.52
C LEU A 75 -21.74 -6.79 -24.29
N ASN A 76 -21.16 -7.78 -23.60
CA ASN A 76 -20.88 -9.07 -24.23
C ASN A 76 -22.18 -9.77 -24.67
N ALA A 77 -23.22 -9.76 -23.86
CA ALA A 77 -24.53 -10.31 -24.21
C ALA A 77 -25.18 -9.55 -25.38
N ALA A 78 -25.09 -8.21 -25.36
CA ALA A 78 -25.58 -7.37 -26.46
C ALA A 78 -24.82 -7.63 -27.76
N ASP A 79 -23.49 -7.79 -27.71
CA ASP A 79 -22.67 -8.12 -28.89
C ASP A 79 -23.04 -9.49 -29.48
N VAL A 80 -23.40 -10.47 -28.64
CA VAL A 80 -23.92 -11.79 -29.11
C VAL A 80 -25.26 -11.61 -29.78
N ALA A 81 -26.22 -10.88 -29.19
CA ALA A 81 -27.53 -10.62 -29.76
C ALA A 81 -27.44 -9.87 -31.10
N ALA A 82 -26.53 -8.91 -31.21
CA ALA A 82 -26.28 -8.18 -32.45
C ALA A 82 -25.79 -9.09 -33.58
N ARG A 83 -24.83 -9.97 -33.29
CA ARG A 83 -24.30 -10.96 -34.26
C ARG A 83 -25.38 -11.94 -34.72
N SER A 84 -26.29 -12.30 -33.83
CA SER A 84 -27.42 -13.18 -34.13
C SER A 84 -28.61 -12.47 -34.80
N LYS A 85 -28.48 -11.16 -35.10
CA LYS A 85 -29.53 -10.30 -35.69
C LYS A 85 -30.82 -10.25 -34.85
N MET A 86 -30.73 -10.46 -33.54
CA MET A 86 -31.85 -10.41 -32.60
C MET A 86 -32.04 -8.99 -32.07
N GLU A 87 -32.57 -8.07 -32.87
CA GLU A 87 -32.66 -6.62 -32.56
C GLU A 87 -33.40 -6.34 -31.24
N GLY A 88 -34.57 -6.97 -31.02
CA GLY A 88 -35.33 -6.79 -29.79
C GLY A 88 -34.57 -7.22 -28.54
N GLN A 89 -33.82 -8.35 -28.61
CA GLN A 89 -33.00 -8.81 -27.52
C GLN A 89 -31.80 -7.88 -27.29
N TRP A 90 -31.18 -7.37 -28.35
CA TRP A 90 -30.11 -6.40 -28.27
C TRP A 90 -30.55 -5.11 -27.55
N ILE A 91 -31.67 -4.53 -27.93
CA ILE A 91 -32.27 -3.32 -27.30
C ILE A 91 -32.54 -3.60 -25.80
N SER A 92 -33.13 -4.76 -25.49
CA SER A 92 -33.42 -5.16 -24.10
C SER A 92 -32.16 -5.26 -23.24
N GLN A 93 -31.07 -5.85 -23.78
CA GLN A 93 -29.78 -5.90 -23.08
C GLN A 93 -29.20 -4.50 -22.86
N VAL A 94 -29.18 -3.67 -23.89
CA VAL A 94 -28.65 -2.29 -23.80
C VAL A 94 -29.44 -1.43 -22.81
N ALA A 95 -30.74 -1.62 -22.68
CA ALA A 95 -31.56 -0.89 -21.71
C ALA A 95 -31.10 -1.11 -20.24
N GLN A 96 -30.53 -2.28 -19.94
CA GLN A 96 -30.01 -2.59 -18.61
C GLN A 96 -28.75 -1.77 -18.23
N LEU A 97 -28.12 -1.10 -19.21
CA LEU A 97 -26.91 -0.28 -18.96
C LEU A 97 -27.21 1.01 -18.21
N GLN A 98 -28.44 1.52 -18.19
CA GLN A 98 -28.78 2.86 -17.69
C GLN A 98 -28.28 3.08 -16.25
N GLU A 99 -28.70 2.23 -15.32
CA GLU A 99 -28.33 2.35 -13.91
C GLU A 99 -26.82 2.31 -13.71
N HIS A 100 -26.15 1.40 -14.45
CA HIS A 100 -24.70 1.24 -14.35
C HIS A 100 -23.95 2.43 -14.93
N ILE A 101 -24.44 3.01 -16.05
CA ILE A 101 -23.89 4.23 -16.66
C ILE A 101 -23.97 5.39 -15.67
N ASP A 102 -25.11 5.62 -15.04
CA ASP A 102 -25.33 6.72 -14.11
C ASP A 102 -24.44 6.61 -12.88
N THR A 103 -24.32 5.38 -12.33
CA THR A 103 -23.41 5.11 -11.22
C THR A 103 -21.96 5.33 -11.61
N LEU A 104 -21.54 4.85 -12.78
CA LEU A 104 -20.17 5.03 -13.25
C LEU A 104 -19.84 6.50 -13.54
N LYS A 105 -20.77 7.28 -14.13
CA LYS A 105 -20.59 8.73 -14.32
C LYS A 105 -20.33 9.43 -13.00
N LYS A 106 -21.08 9.07 -11.95
CA LYS A 106 -20.95 9.68 -10.62
C LYS A 106 -19.64 9.29 -9.92
N TYR A 107 -19.25 8.01 -9.96
CA TYR A 107 -18.18 7.47 -9.10
C TYR A 107 -16.88 7.11 -9.81
N ARG A 108 -16.82 7.18 -11.14
CA ARG A 108 -15.60 6.90 -11.89
C ARG A 108 -14.41 7.74 -11.36
N PRO A 109 -13.21 7.16 -11.24
CA PRO A 109 -12.02 7.93 -10.94
C PRO A 109 -11.82 9.04 -11.98
N ASP A 110 -11.69 10.26 -11.51
CA ASP A 110 -11.32 11.39 -12.35
C ASP A 110 -9.81 11.60 -12.27
N PRO A 111 -9.09 11.63 -13.40
CA PRO A 111 -7.66 11.93 -13.43
C PRO A 111 -7.33 13.30 -12.81
N ASN A 112 -8.25 14.23 -12.91
CA ASN A 112 -8.08 15.63 -12.48
C ASN A 112 -8.55 15.91 -11.05
N GLY A 113 -9.09 14.91 -10.34
CA GLY A 113 -9.50 15.06 -8.94
C GLY A 113 -10.85 15.74 -8.72
N GLU A 114 -11.69 15.88 -9.76
CA GLU A 114 -13.00 16.57 -9.72
C GLU A 114 -14.09 15.88 -8.88
N HIS A 115 -13.74 14.81 -8.15
CA HIS A 115 -14.72 14.14 -7.28
C HIS A 115 -15.34 15.08 -6.22
N LEU A 116 -14.61 16.12 -5.80
CA LEU A 116 -15.12 17.16 -4.89
C LEU A 116 -16.15 18.06 -5.59
N ALA A 117 -15.93 18.42 -6.84
CA ALA A 117 -16.85 19.21 -7.64
C ALA A 117 -18.18 18.48 -7.91
N ARG A 118 -18.20 17.15 -7.83
CA ARG A 118 -19.40 16.31 -7.96
C ARG A 118 -20.20 16.16 -6.67
N GLY A 119 -19.86 16.90 -5.62
CA GLY A 119 -20.54 16.81 -4.32
C GLY A 119 -20.30 15.48 -3.58
N LEU A 120 -19.28 14.69 -3.96
CA LEU A 120 -18.92 13.43 -3.33
C LEU A 120 -18.09 13.66 -2.06
N VAL A 121 -18.54 14.59 -1.23
CA VAL A 121 -17.90 14.88 0.07
C VAL A 121 -18.49 13.92 1.09
N GLY A 122 -17.70 12.94 1.51
CA GLY A 122 -18.14 11.95 2.49
C GLY A 122 -18.18 12.51 3.92
N ASN A 123 -18.94 11.84 4.78
CA ASN A 123 -19.02 12.13 6.22
C ASN A 123 -17.63 12.28 6.88
N TRP A 124 -16.61 11.61 6.35
CA TRP A 124 -15.22 11.71 6.81
C TRP A 124 -14.63 13.12 6.69
N ALA A 125 -15.03 13.90 5.69
CA ALA A 125 -14.55 15.28 5.52
C ALA A 125 -15.17 16.19 6.59
N VAL A 126 -16.47 16.04 6.84
CA VAL A 126 -17.19 16.75 7.90
C VAL A 126 -16.61 16.44 9.27
N GLU A 127 -16.34 15.17 9.55
CA GLU A 127 -15.72 14.75 10.81
C GLU A 127 -14.27 15.23 10.96
N ALA A 128 -13.50 15.27 9.87
CA ALA A 128 -12.15 15.82 9.89
C ALA A 128 -12.15 17.33 10.19
N GLU A 129 -13.08 18.07 9.58
CA GLU A 129 -13.27 19.50 9.81
C GLU A 129 -13.72 19.79 11.25
N LYS A 130 -14.71 19.05 11.77
CA LYS A 130 -15.12 19.15 13.19
C LYS A 130 -13.94 18.95 14.14
N ARG A 131 -13.10 17.95 13.91
CA ARG A 131 -11.90 17.68 14.73
C ARG A 131 -10.88 18.81 14.63
N GLN A 132 -10.69 19.38 13.44
CA GLN A 132 -9.78 20.49 13.22
C GLN A 132 -10.29 21.75 13.94
N ARG A 133 -11.57 22.07 13.86
CA ARG A 133 -12.21 23.20 14.58
C ARG A 133 -12.13 23.05 16.09
N ALA A 134 -12.22 21.81 16.60
CA ALA A 134 -12.07 21.49 18.02
C ALA A 134 -10.61 21.52 18.52
N GLY A 135 -9.64 22.01 17.72
CA GLY A 135 -8.22 22.05 18.07
C GLY A 135 -7.56 20.67 18.19
N GLY A 136 -8.28 19.61 17.84
CA GLY A 136 -7.76 18.24 17.85
C GLY A 136 -6.77 18.03 16.72
N LYS A 137 -5.53 17.72 17.05
CA LYS A 137 -4.58 17.21 16.06
C LYS A 137 -5.24 16.02 15.39
N ILE A 138 -5.35 16.04 14.04
CA ILE A 138 -5.78 14.85 13.28
C ILE A 138 -4.94 13.69 13.80
N SER A 139 -5.58 12.81 14.58
CA SER A 139 -4.89 11.67 15.18
C SER A 139 -4.35 10.84 14.03
N ALA A 140 -3.08 11.03 13.73
CA ALA A 140 -2.41 10.22 12.76
C ALA A 140 -2.40 8.79 13.29
N HIS A 141 -3.34 7.95 12.82
CA HIS A 141 -3.28 6.49 12.96
C HIS A 141 -2.04 5.94 12.23
N SER A 142 -1.10 6.82 11.90
CA SER A 142 0.14 6.53 11.22
C SER A 142 1.02 5.64 12.09
N LYS A 143 1.49 4.56 11.51
CA LYS A 143 2.49 3.67 12.13
C LYS A 143 3.78 4.40 12.48
N ARG A 144 4.08 5.51 11.79
CA ARG A 144 5.19 6.41 12.07
C ARG A 144 5.11 7.03 13.46
N VAL A 145 3.91 7.41 13.92
CA VAL A 145 3.71 7.99 15.27
C VAL A 145 3.98 6.98 16.37
N ARG A 146 3.81 5.69 16.09
CA ARG A 146 4.07 4.62 17.07
C ARG A 146 5.53 4.53 17.50
N LEU A 147 6.48 4.99 16.67
CA LEU A 147 7.90 4.98 17.03
C LEU A 147 8.22 5.85 18.24
N ARG A 148 7.44 6.91 18.48
CA ARG A 148 7.72 7.88 19.55
C ARG A 148 7.58 7.28 20.96
N GLY A 149 6.70 6.31 21.14
CA GLY A 149 6.44 5.67 22.44
C GLY A 149 7.24 4.40 22.68
N LEU A 150 8.13 4.01 21.78
CA LEU A 150 8.93 2.80 21.91
C LEU A 150 10.29 3.10 22.59
N PRO A 151 10.82 2.20 23.44
CA PRO A 151 12.18 2.31 23.97
C PRO A 151 13.22 2.25 22.86
N THR A 152 14.45 2.67 23.14
CA THR A 152 15.52 2.73 22.15
C THR A 152 15.85 1.33 21.60
N ASP A 153 15.88 0.33 22.47
CA ASP A 153 16.22 -1.07 22.19
C ASP A 153 14.99 -1.96 21.90
N TRP A 154 13.84 -1.36 21.56
CA TRP A 154 12.56 -2.08 21.39
C TRP A 154 12.66 -3.29 20.43
N ARG A 155 13.51 -3.23 19.38
CA ARG A 155 13.73 -4.37 18.46
C ARG A 155 14.37 -5.53 19.17
N ALA A 156 15.44 -5.28 19.94
CA ALA A 156 16.13 -6.29 20.73
C ALA A 156 15.20 -6.90 21.80
N GLN A 157 14.36 -6.09 22.46
CA GLN A 157 13.35 -6.57 23.41
C GLN A 157 12.31 -7.46 22.71
N MET A 158 11.79 -7.06 21.53
CA MET A 158 10.90 -7.89 20.73
C MET A 158 11.55 -9.21 20.34
N PHE A 159 12.81 -9.18 19.88
CA PHE A 159 13.53 -10.38 19.51
C PHE A 159 13.76 -11.30 20.73
N GLY A 160 14.18 -10.75 21.84
CA GLY A 160 14.37 -11.48 23.10
C GLY A 160 13.08 -12.06 23.69
N GLY A 161 11.95 -11.43 23.43
CA GLY A 161 10.63 -11.92 23.85
C GLY A 161 10.13 -13.16 23.08
N LEU A 162 10.80 -13.52 21.97
CA LEU A 162 10.59 -14.79 21.28
C LEU A 162 11.35 -15.91 22.01
N GLY A 163 10.73 -17.06 22.17
CA GLY A 163 11.44 -18.25 22.66
C GLY A 163 12.49 -18.72 21.65
N THR A 164 13.58 -19.32 22.15
CA THR A 164 14.73 -19.77 21.33
C THR A 164 14.37 -20.77 20.22
N LYS A 165 13.29 -21.53 20.39
CA LYS A 165 12.78 -22.49 19.40
C LYS A 165 11.68 -21.90 18.49
N SER A 166 11.45 -20.57 18.53
CA SER A 166 10.38 -19.97 17.74
C SER A 166 10.74 -19.91 16.26
N LYS A 167 9.88 -20.46 15.41
CA LYS A 167 10.00 -20.34 13.94
C LYS A 167 9.95 -18.88 13.43
N TYR A 168 9.59 -17.93 14.29
CA TYR A 168 9.53 -16.50 13.94
C TYR A 168 10.81 -15.73 14.29
N GLN A 169 11.84 -16.36 14.88
CA GLN A 169 13.10 -15.67 15.18
C GLN A 169 13.78 -15.14 13.90
N ALA A 170 14.06 -16.01 12.93
CA ALA A 170 14.68 -15.58 11.68
C ALA A 170 13.82 -14.57 10.91
N PRO A 171 12.49 -14.76 10.71
CA PRO A 171 11.64 -13.74 10.11
C PRO A 171 11.64 -12.39 10.83
N LEU A 172 11.63 -12.36 12.16
CA LEU A 172 11.66 -11.12 12.94
C LEU A 172 13.03 -10.43 12.82
N ALA A 173 14.11 -11.20 12.83
CA ALA A 173 15.47 -10.70 12.63
C ALA A 173 15.64 -10.06 11.25
N VAL A 174 15.09 -10.68 10.19
CA VAL A 174 15.07 -10.09 8.83
C VAL A 174 14.25 -8.79 8.80
N LEU A 175 13.06 -8.74 9.44
CA LEU A 175 12.30 -7.50 9.56
C LEU A 175 13.10 -6.40 10.24
N SER A 176 13.81 -6.74 11.33
CA SER A 176 14.64 -5.81 12.10
C SER A 176 15.79 -5.25 11.28
N ALA A 177 16.49 -6.12 10.57
CA ALA A 177 17.69 -5.80 9.80
C ALA A 177 17.42 -5.07 8.47
N THR A 178 16.25 -5.28 7.85
CA THR A 178 16.01 -4.83 6.47
C THR A 178 14.78 -3.94 6.29
N GLY A 179 13.88 -3.92 7.25
CA GLY A 179 12.58 -3.27 7.08
C GLY A 179 11.74 -3.89 5.95
N ALA A 180 11.97 -5.15 5.58
CA ALA A 180 11.21 -5.85 4.55
C ALA A 180 9.70 -5.83 4.83
N ARG A 181 8.88 -5.85 3.78
CA ARG A 181 7.43 -6.00 3.95
C ARG A 181 7.11 -7.45 4.33
N PRO A 182 6.09 -7.71 5.16
CA PRO A 182 5.68 -9.08 5.45
C PRO A 182 5.43 -9.94 4.21
N ALA A 183 4.88 -9.33 3.15
CA ALA A 183 4.65 -10.04 1.90
C ALA A 183 5.94 -10.34 1.11
N GLU A 184 7.02 -9.59 1.32
CA GLU A 184 8.35 -9.89 0.76
C GLU A 184 8.97 -11.09 1.49
N LEU A 185 8.74 -11.19 2.81
CA LEU A 185 9.12 -12.40 3.58
C LEU A 185 8.29 -13.64 3.20
N GLU A 186 7.06 -13.47 2.76
CA GLU A 186 6.25 -14.58 2.26
C GLU A 186 6.81 -15.16 0.94
N LEU A 187 7.42 -14.33 0.09
CA LEU A 187 8.16 -14.79 -1.10
C LEU A 187 9.49 -15.47 -0.74
N GLY A 188 10.02 -15.19 0.45
CA GLY A 188 11.33 -15.62 0.88
C GLY A 188 12.40 -14.55 0.64
N VAL A 189 13.19 -14.32 1.68
CA VAL A 189 14.39 -13.47 1.66
C VAL A 189 15.61 -14.35 1.73
N LYS A 190 16.50 -14.28 0.73
CA LYS A 190 17.79 -14.96 0.77
C LYS A 190 18.74 -14.19 1.68
N VAL A 191 19.41 -14.91 2.57
CA VAL A 191 20.38 -14.37 3.52
C VAL A 191 21.69 -15.14 3.34
N ALA A 192 22.76 -14.42 3.06
CA ALA A 192 24.10 -14.96 2.88
C ALA A 192 25.12 -14.19 3.73
N LEU A 193 26.31 -14.71 3.88
CA LEU A 193 27.46 -13.98 4.39
C LEU A 193 28.40 -13.62 3.23
N ALA A 194 28.84 -12.38 3.19
CA ALA A 194 29.92 -11.93 2.35
C ALA A 194 31.28 -12.39 2.95
N THR A 195 32.34 -12.29 2.16
CA THR A 195 33.70 -12.67 2.60
C THR A 195 34.22 -11.87 3.80
N ASP A 196 33.73 -10.63 3.96
CA ASP A 196 34.05 -9.76 5.10
C ASP A 196 33.15 -10.01 6.33
N GLY A 197 32.29 -11.01 6.27
CA GLY A 197 31.39 -11.41 7.36
C GLY A 197 30.11 -10.60 7.46
N GLN A 198 29.86 -9.63 6.58
CA GLN A 198 28.62 -8.91 6.54
C GLN A 198 27.47 -9.78 5.98
N LEU A 199 26.26 -9.50 6.42
CA LEU A 199 25.05 -10.16 5.92
C LEU A 199 24.59 -9.53 4.61
N VAL A 200 24.31 -10.38 3.63
CA VAL A 200 23.75 -9.97 2.34
C VAL A 200 22.31 -10.47 2.22
N PHE A 201 21.37 -9.56 2.13
CA PHE A 201 19.95 -9.87 1.98
C PHE A 201 19.50 -9.61 0.54
N THR A 202 18.99 -10.64 -0.15
CA THR A 202 18.36 -10.49 -1.46
C THR A 202 16.84 -10.56 -1.27
N ILE A 203 16.15 -9.48 -1.59
CA ILE A 203 14.73 -9.27 -1.30
C ILE A 203 13.96 -9.04 -2.60
N GLN A 204 12.99 -9.90 -2.89
CA GLN A 204 12.08 -9.74 -4.02
C GLN A 204 10.94 -8.77 -3.67
N GLY A 205 10.64 -7.84 -4.57
CA GLY A 205 9.58 -6.85 -4.38
C GLY A 205 8.19 -7.42 -4.68
N VAL A 206 7.19 -7.00 -3.89
CA VAL A 206 5.79 -7.50 -4.01
C VAL A 206 4.84 -6.50 -4.68
N LYS A 207 5.25 -5.26 -4.92
CA LYS A 207 4.40 -4.21 -5.51
C LYS A 207 5.02 -3.65 -6.79
N THR A 208 5.37 -4.53 -7.70
CA THR A 208 6.09 -4.17 -8.92
C THR A 208 5.16 -3.93 -10.11
N HIS A 209 3.94 -4.51 -10.10
CA HIS A 209 2.95 -4.39 -11.17
C HIS A 209 3.56 -4.63 -12.57
N GLY A 210 4.24 -5.77 -12.74
CA GLY A 210 4.93 -6.08 -13.99
C GLY A 210 6.08 -5.12 -14.28
N GLY A 211 6.80 -4.70 -13.24
CA GLY A 211 7.95 -3.82 -13.38
C GLY A 211 7.61 -2.32 -13.47
N LYS A 212 6.35 -1.90 -13.39
CA LYS A 212 5.98 -0.46 -13.47
C LYS A 212 6.34 0.32 -12.19
N TYR A 213 6.29 -0.32 -11.02
CA TYR A 213 6.49 0.31 -9.71
C TYR A 213 7.45 -0.49 -8.83
N GLY A 214 8.06 0.18 -7.85
CA GLY A 214 8.96 -0.44 -6.88
C GLY A 214 10.23 -1.03 -7.50
N GLN A 215 11.00 -1.73 -6.68
CA GLN A 215 12.17 -2.52 -7.09
C GLN A 215 11.74 -3.98 -7.22
N GLU A 216 12.11 -4.66 -8.30
CA GLU A 216 11.85 -6.09 -8.48
C GLU A 216 12.70 -6.91 -7.53
N VAL A 217 13.97 -6.53 -7.44
CA VAL A 217 14.93 -7.08 -6.49
C VAL A 217 15.73 -5.93 -5.88
N ARG A 218 16.04 -6.05 -4.60
CA ARG A 218 17.04 -5.21 -3.94
C ARG A 218 17.95 -6.06 -3.09
N ILE A 219 19.21 -5.64 -2.99
CA ILE A 219 20.22 -6.30 -2.17
C ILE A 219 20.68 -5.30 -1.13
N LEU A 220 20.67 -5.72 0.14
CA LEU A 220 21.16 -4.93 1.26
C LEU A 220 22.35 -5.70 1.88
N THR A 221 23.48 -5.01 2.04
CA THR A 221 24.59 -5.50 2.85
C THR A 221 24.50 -4.85 4.23
N VAL A 222 24.52 -5.66 5.28
CA VAL A 222 24.25 -5.22 6.66
C VAL A 222 25.31 -5.76 7.59
N ARG A 223 25.86 -4.90 8.45
CA ARG A 223 26.81 -5.27 9.49
C ARG A 223 26.12 -6.10 10.58
N PRO A 224 26.70 -7.21 11.04
CA PRO A 224 26.11 -8.07 12.07
C PRO A 224 26.38 -7.55 13.49
N GLU A 225 25.95 -6.32 13.80
CA GLU A 225 26.25 -5.62 15.05
C GLU A 225 25.13 -5.77 16.10
N THR A 226 23.88 -6.03 15.67
CA THR A 226 22.77 -6.24 16.60
C THR A 226 22.56 -7.70 16.94
N ARG A 227 21.87 -7.98 18.03
CA ARG A 227 21.55 -9.35 18.46
C ARG A 227 20.84 -10.14 17.34
N GLU A 228 19.94 -9.49 16.62
CA GLU A 228 19.16 -10.08 15.53
C GLU A 228 20.04 -10.41 14.32
N THR A 229 20.95 -9.51 13.96
CA THR A 229 21.85 -9.73 12.82
C THR A 229 22.96 -10.73 13.17
N GLN A 230 23.46 -10.72 14.40
CA GLN A 230 24.38 -11.75 14.90
C GLN A 230 23.75 -13.15 14.88
N PHE A 231 22.49 -13.25 15.31
CA PHE A 231 21.72 -14.50 15.21
C PHE A 231 21.65 -15.01 13.77
N LEU A 232 21.28 -14.14 12.79
CA LEU A 232 21.24 -14.55 11.38
C LEU A 232 22.61 -14.96 10.86
N ALA A 233 23.67 -14.23 11.21
CA ALA A 233 25.04 -14.56 10.82
C ALA A 233 25.46 -15.93 11.36
N ALA A 234 25.13 -16.23 12.60
CA ALA A 234 25.38 -17.53 13.20
C ALA A 234 24.65 -18.67 12.49
N GLN A 235 23.36 -18.44 12.13
CA GLN A 235 22.55 -19.41 11.37
C GLN A 235 23.15 -19.71 9.99
N VAL A 236 23.55 -18.67 9.25
CA VAL A 236 24.17 -18.84 7.91
C VAL A 236 25.50 -19.56 8.01
N ARG A 237 26.34 -19.23 9.03
CA ARG A 237 27.62 -19.96 9.28
C ARG A 237 27.37 -21.43 9.58
N ALA A 238 26.42 -21.73 10.45
CA ALA A 238 26.10 -23.11 10.82
C ALA A 238 25.56 -23.93 9.64
N ALA A 239 24.83 -23.28 8.74
CA ALA A 239 24.33 -23.93 7.52
C ALA A 239 25.42 -24.13 6.45
N GLY A 240 26.50 -23.37 6.47
CA GLY A 240 27.55 -23.38 5.45
C GLY A 240 27.15 -22.91 4.07
N THR A 241 25.87 -22.50 3.88
CA THR A 241 25.27 -22.08 2.62
C THR A 241 24.28 -20.94 2.85
N PRO A 242 23.97 -20.14 1.84
CA PRO A 242 22.89 -19.16 1.92
C PRO A 242 21.56 -19.79 2.33
N MET A 243 20.84 -19.15 3.24
CA MET A 243 19.54 -19.61 3.71
C MET A 243 18.40 -18.75 3.16
N THR A 244 17.22 -19.34 2.99
CA THR A 244 16.01 -18.60 2.66
C THR A 244 15.11 -18.49 3.89
N VAL A 245 14.83 -17.26 4.30
CA VAL A 245 13.94 -16.97 5.44
C VAL A 245 12.57 -16.59 4.91
N SER A 246 11.53 -17.33 5.30
CA SER A 246 10.15 -17.06 4.88
C SER A 246 9.16 -17.17 6.04
N ALA A 247 8.04 -16.44 5.91
CA ALA A 247 6.91 -16.57 6.82
C ALA A 247 5.64 -16.04 6.15
N LYS A 248 4.48 -16.70 6.37
CA LYS A 248 3.17 -16.18 5.90
C LYS A 248 2.92 -14.78 6.44
N ALA A 249 2.68 -13.80 5.56
CA ALA A 249 2.59 -12.37 5.90
C ALA A 249 1.54 -12.07 6.98
N GLY A 250 0.38 -12.72 6.92
CA GLY A 250 -0.68 -12.60 7.92
C GLY A 250 -0.21 -13.09 9.28
N ALA A 251 0.28 -14.34 9.34
CA ALA A 251 0.73 -14.98 10.57
C ALA A 251 1.90 -14.23 11.22
N LEU A 252 2.87 -13.73 10.43
CA LEU A 252 3.96 -12.90 10.93
C LEU A 252 3.45 -11.59 11.53
N SER A 253 2.51 -10.94 10.87
CA SER A 253 1.90 -9.68 11.36
C SER A 253 1.13 -9.89 12.66
N ASP A 254 0.39 -11.00 12.79
CA ASP A 254 -0.37 -11.33 13.99
C ASP A 254 0.59 -11.69 15.13
N ARG A 255 1.58 -12.55 14.85
CA ARG A 255 2.61 -12.90 15.85
C ARG A 255 3.35 -11.68 16.37
N THR A 256 3.72 -10.76 15.48
CA THR A 256 4.41 -9.52 15.88
C THR A 256 3.53 -8.68 16.80
N ARG A 257 2.23 -8.56 16.53
CA ARG A 257 1.28 -7.83 17.40
C ARG A 257 1.12 -8.50 18.77
N MET A 258 0.93 -9.82 18.79
CA MET A 258 0.81 -10.58 20.05
C MET A 258 2.08 -10.46 20.89
N LEU A 259 3.25 -10.59 20.27
CA LEU A 259 4.53 -10.42 20.93
C LEU A 259 4.69 -9.01 21.51
N SER A 260 4.31 -7.99 20.74
CA SER A 260 4.32 -6.60 21.20
C SER A 260 3.44 -6.38 22.43
N ALA A 261 2.24 -6.96 22.46
CA ALA A 261 1.37 -6.85 23.62
C ALA A 261 1.97 -7.51 24.87
N LYS A 262 2.72 -8.60 24.67
CA LYS A 262 3.44 -9.26 25.76
C LYS A 262 4.64 -8.45 26.25
N VAL A 263 5.47 -7.94 25.33
CA VAL A 263 6.73 -7.22 25.65
C VAL A 263 6.45 -5.80 26.15
N PHE A 264 5.42 -5.15 25.61
CA PHE A 264 5.06 -3.77 25.91
C PHE A 264 3.58 -3.65 26.32
N PRO A 265 3.19 -4.16 27.48
CA PRO A 265 1.79 -4.23 27.89
C PRO A 265 1.11 -2.83 28.09
N LYS A 266 1.95 -1.81 28.34
CA LYS A 266 1.48 -0.41 28.51
C LYS A 266 1.28 0.36 27.21
N LEU A 267 1.65 -0.22 26.06
CA LEU A 267 1.42 0.46 24.78
C LEU A 267 -0.05 0.43 24.38
N THR A 268 -0.63 1.59 24.13
CA THR A 268 -2.01 1.73 23.64
C THR A 268 -2.24 1.09 22.27
N LYS A 269 -1.17 0.92 21.48
CA LYS A 269 -1.22 0.30 20.14
C LYS A 269 -0.01 -0.60 19.92
N SER A 270 -0.26 -1.87 19.64
CA SER A 270 0.78 -2.88 19.41
C SER A 270 1.72 -2.52 18.25
N VAL A 271 2.96 -2.94 18.34
CA VAL A 271 3.93 -2.93 17.23
C VAL A 271 3.48 -3.94 16.18
N SER A 272 3.32 -3.53 14.94
CA SER A 272 3.10 -4.42 13.80
C SER A 272 4.37 -4.56 12.99
N ALA A 273 4.45 -5.58 12.13
CA ALA A 273 5.60 -5.81 11.27
C ALA A 273 6.00 -4.57 10.41
N TYR A 274 5.05 -3.73 10.04
CA TYR A 274 5.34 -2.48 9.33
C TYR A 274 6.04 -1.40 10.18
N VAL A 275 5.98 -1.48 11.51
CA VAL A 275 6.70 -0.53 12.40
C VAL A 275 8.21 -0.73 12.26
N PHE A 276 8.69 -1.96 12.06
CA PHE A 276 10.10 -2.25 11.76
C PHE A 276 10.57 -1.48 10.51
N ARG A 277 9.75 -1.45 9.46
CA ARG A 277 10.07 -0.69 8.24
C ARG A 277 10.10 0.82 8.47
N HIS A 278 9.22 1.34 9.32
CA HIS A 278 9.26 2.76 9.70
C HIS A 278 10.51 3.08 10.52
N GLN A 279 10.95 2.16 11.39
CA GLN A 279 12.19 2.32 12.14
C GLN A 279 13.40 2.27 11.22
N MET A 280 13.51 1.28 10.34
CA MET A 280 14.58 1.20 9.35
C MET A 280 14.69 2.48 8.51
N ALA A 281 13.56 3.01 8.06
CA ALA A 281 13.56 4.27 7.32
C ALA A 281 14.04 5.46 8.16
N ALA A 282 13.75 5.49 9.45
CA ALA A 282 14.25 6.53 10.37
C ALA A 282 15.76 6.40 10.58
N ASP A 283 16.22 5.19 10.82
CA ASP A 283 17.63 4.88 11.05
C ASP A 283 18.49 5.24 9.84
N LEU A 284 18.09 4.79 8.64
CA LEU A 284 18.80 5.10 7.40
C LEU A 284 18.83 6.60 7.07
N LYS A 285 17.78 7.35 7.40
CA LYS A 285 17.78 8.81 7.23
C LYS A 285 18.71 9.53 8.21
N ALA A 286 18.86 8.99 9.41
CA ALA A 286 19.74 9.56 10.43
C ALA A 286 21.20 9.19 10.21
N SER A 287 21.50 8.06 9.53
CA SER A 287 22.88 7.62 9.26
C SER A 287 23.61 8.46 8.22
N GLY A 288 22.96 9.45 7.61
CA GLY A 288 23.53 10.23 6.51
C GLY A 288 23.49 9.53 5.15
N MET A 289 22.83 8.37 5.05
CA MET A 289 22.67 7.67 3.76
C MET A 289 21.98 8.57 2.74
N ALA A 290 22.46 8.56 1.49
CA ALA A 290 21.89 9.35 0.42
C ALA A 290 20.38 9.08 0.27
N PRO A 291 19.56 10.11 0.04
CA PRO A 291 18.11 9.97 -0.07
C PRO A 291 17.64 8.92 -1.09
N VAL A 292 18.37 8.78 -2.19
CA VAL A 292 18.13 7.78 -3.23
C VAL A 292 18.35 6.36 -2.68
N ASP A 293 19.42 6.13 -1.92
CA ASP A 293 19.73 4.82 -1.34
C ASP A 293 18.74 4.42 -0.24
N VAL A 294 18.27 5.38 0.58
CA VAL A 294 17.17 5.13 1.53
C VAL A 294 15.92 4.63 0.81
N SER A 295 15.58 5.23 -0.32
CA SER A 295 14.41 4.83 -1.11
C SER A 295 14.62 3.47 -1.78
N ALA A 296 15.82 3.21 -2.30
CA ALA A 296 16.23 1.93 -2.87
C ALA A 296 16.18 0.81 -1.82
N ALA A 297 16.75 1.03 -0.64
CA ALA A 297 16.74 0.08 0.48
C ALA A 297 15.31 -0.29 0.90
N LEU A 298 14.38 0.66 0.84
CA LEU A 298 12.96 0.42 1.08
C LEU A 298 12.22 -0.16 -0.15
N GLY A 299 12.88 -0.39 -1.27
CA GLY A 299 12.27 -0.97 -2.48
C GLY A 299 11.24 -0.05 -3.14
N HIS A 300 11.52 1.25 -3.19
CA HIS A 300 10.73 2.24 -3.90
C HIS A 300 11.30 2.47 -5.31
N SER A 301 10.47 2.94 -6.24
CA SER A 301 10.88 3.38 -7.58
C SER A 301 10.97 4.91 -7.69
N VAL A 302 10.51 5.63 -6.67
CA VAL A 302 10.50 7.09 -6.61
C VAL A 302 11.07 7.55 -5.27
N GLU A 303 11.99 8.50 -5.30
CA GLU A 303 12.68 8.98 -4.12
C GLU A 303 11.74 9.54 -3.05
N GLU A 304 10.74 10.31 -3.44
CA GLU A 304 9.82 10.96 -2.50
C GLU A 304 9.01 10.00 -1.63
N THR A 305 8.84 8.74 -2.05
CA THR A 305 8.03 7.77 -1.30
C THR A 305 8.59 7.55 0.12
N LYS A 306 9.88 7.77 0.35
CA LYS A 306 10.51 7.68 1.69
C LYS A 306 9.89 8.62 2.72
N ARG A 307 9.31 9.77 2.32
CA ARG A 307 8.71 10.75 3.25
C ARG A 307 7.54 10.20 4.06
N PHE A 308 6.85 9.18 3.55
CA PHE A 308 5.73 8.52 4.23
C PHE A 308 6.17 7.59 5.37
N TYR A 309 7.46 7.30 5.49
CA TYR A 309 8.02 6.45 6.53
C TYR A 309 8.68 7.26 7.64
N GLY A 310 9.26 6.58 8.64
CA GLY A 310 9.84 7.19 9.84
C GLY A 310 10.70 8.42 9.55
N ALA A 311 10.64 9.42 10.43
CA ALA A 311 11.49 10.61 10.37
C ALA A 311 12.83 10.33 11.05
N ALA A 312 13.90 11.02 10.64
CA ALA A 312 15.25 10.86 11.22
C ALA A 312 15.28 11.02 12.75
N GLN A 313 14.47 11.96 13.30
CA GLN A 313 14.37 12.17 14.76
C GLN A 313 13.84 10.93 15.53
N SER A 314 13.30 9.94 14.84
CA SER A 314 12.82 8.68 15.43
C SER A 314 13.84 7.55 15.27
N ALA A 315 15.06 7.84 14.83
CA ALA A 315 16.12 6.85 14.71
C ALA A 315 16.52 6.26 16.07
N ARG A 316 16.95 5.00 16.05
CA ARG A 316 17.42 4.25 17.22
C ARG A 316 18.79 3.60 16.98
N SER A 317 19.29 3.67 15.75
CA SER A 317 20.60 3.20 15.31
C SER A 317 20.95 3.89 13.98
N ASP A 318 22.08 3.54 13.40
CA ASP A 318 22.45 3.92 12.02
C ASP A 318 21.84 3.00 10.95
N GLY A 319 21.03 2.01 11.34
CA GLY A 319 20.42 1.02 10.46
C GLY A 319 21.36 -0.13 10.07
N GLY A 320 22.66 -0.03 10.31
CA GLY A 320 23.67 -1.07 10.04
C GLY A 320 23.86 -1.41 8.55
N VAL A 321 23.16 -0.72 7.62
CA VAL A 321 23.27 -0.96 6.18
C VAL A 321 24.51 -0.27 5.62
N SER A 322 25.45 -1.04 5.08
CA SER A 322 26.69 -0.53 4.48
C SER A 322 26.58 -0.35 2.96
N LYS A 323 25.73 -1.14 2.28
CA LYS A 323 25.56 -1.06 0.81
C LYS A 323 24.14 -1.39 0.42
N VAL A 324 23.64 -0.67 -0.61
CA VAL A 324 22.35 -0.89 -1.24
C VAL A 324 22.54 -1.08 -2.74
N GLN A 325 21.90 -2.13 -3.28
CA GLN A 325 21.79 -2.33 -4.73
C GLN A 325 20.33 -2.52 -5.09
N ALA A 326 19.85 -1.83 -6.12
CA ALA A 326 18.49 -1.89 -6.60
C ALA A 326 18.42 -2.37 -8.05
N SER A 327 17.37 -3.09 -8.43
CA SER A 327 17.20 -3.66 -9.78
C SER A 327 17.00 -2.61 -10.86
N ARG A 328 16.68 -1.39 -10.50
CA ARG A 328 16.50 -0.27 -11.43
C ARG A 328 16.84 1.07 -10.76
N PRO A 329 17.26 2.08 -11.53
CA PRO A 329 17.47 3.43 -11.01
C PRO A 329 16.15 4.01 -10.48
N LEU A 330 16.23 4.84 -9.44
CA LEU A 330 15.09 5.58 -8.96
C LEU A 330 14.79 6.76 -9.88
N LYS A 331 13.52 7.02 -10.11
CA LYS A 331 13.08 8.21 -10.83
C LYS A 331 13.27 9.41 -9.91
N GLU A 332 14.15 10.31 -10.26
CA GLU A 332 14.22 11.64 -9.66
C GLU A 332 12.99 12.44 -10.11
N ARG A 333 12.38 13.18 -9.19
CA ARG A 333 11.41 14.18 -9.58
C ARG A 333 12.19 15.36 -10.15
N THR A 334 12.01 15.67 -11.40
CA THR A 334 12.55 16.89 -12.01
C THR A 334 12.04 18.10 -11.23
N LEU A 335 12.94 19.04 -10.91
CA LEU A 335 12.62 20.30 -10.21
C LEU A 335 11.43 21.05 -10.82
N GLU A 336 11.22 20.94 -12.13
CA GLU A 336 10.06 21.50 -12.85
C GLU A 336 8.71 21.01 -12.33
N LYS A 337 8.53 19.70 -12.09
CA LYS A 337 7.29 19.14 -11.52
C LYS A 337 7.08 19.53 -10.05
N VAL A 338 8.16 19.81 -9.31
CA VAL A 338 8.07 20.31 -7.94
C VAL A 338 7.63 21.77 -7.92
N LEU A 339 8.11 22.57 -8.87
CA LEU A 339 7.73 23.98 -9.05
C LEU A 339 6.29 24.13 -9.54
N GLU A 340 5.81 23.28 -10.45
CA GLU A 340 4.41 23.28 -10.90
C GLU A 340 3.44 22.93 -9.77
N LEU A 341 3.74 21.91 -8.96
CA LEU A 341 2.92 21.55 -7.80
C LEU A 341 2.99 22.60 -6.69
N GLY A 342 4.12 23.30 -6.53
CA GLY A 342 4.26 24.45 -5.64
C GLY A 342 3.41 25.65 -6.09
N LYS A 343 3.34 25.91 -7.38
CA LYS A 343 2.52 26.99 -7.97
C LYS A 343 1.02 26.73 -7.78
N HIS A 344 0.55 25.49 -7.99
CA HIS A 344 -0.84 25.13 -7.72
C HIS A 344 -1.23 25.29 -6.24
N HIS A 345 -0.35 24.92 -5.31
CA HIS A 345 -0.62 25.10 -3.87
C HIS A 345 -0.58 26.55 -3.41
N THR A 346 0.14 27.42 -4.09
CA THR A 346 0.22 28.87 -3.77
C THR A 346 -0.97 29.62 -4.36
N MET A 347 -1.48 29.20 -5.53
CA MET A 347 -2.67 29.83 -6.14
C MET A 347 -3.97 29.54 -5.37
N GLU A 348 -4.09 28.36 -4.74
CA GLU A 348 -5.25 28.08 -3.88
C GLU A 348 -5.26 28.92 -2.58
N ARG A 349 -4.10 29.28 -2.06
CA ARG A 349 -3.99 30.13 -0.84
C ARG A 349 -4.22 31.61 -1.08
N THR A 350 -4.10 32.10 -2.29
CA THR A 350 -4.33 33.52 -2.66
C THR A 350 -5.75 33.82 -3.12
N ARG A 351 -6.60 32.82 -3.31
CA ARG A 351 -8.03 32.99 -3.62
C ARG A 351 -8.95 33.09 -2.39
N ASP A 352 -8.41 32.80 -1.20
CA ASP A 352 -9.15 32.85 0.08
C ASP A 352 -8.68 34.01 0.99
N ARG A 353 -8.22 35.12 0.40
CA ARG A 353 -8.03 36.40 1.10
C ARG A 353 -8.83 37.52 0.48
#